data_54501b105296091a7d944146a47fee39
#
_entry.id   54501b105296091a7d944146a47fee39
#
_cell.length_a   1.000
_cell.length_b   1.000
_cell.length_c   1.000
_cell.angle_alpha   90.00
_cell.angle_beta   90.00
_cell.angle_gamma   90.00
#
_symmetry.space_group_name_H-M   'P 1'
#
loop_
_entity.id
_entity.type
_entity.pdbx_description
1 polymer ?
#
loop_
_entity_poly.entity_id
_entity_poly.type
_entity_poly.pdbx_seq_one_letter_code
_entity_poly.pdbx_strand_id
1 'polypeptide(L)'
;MSKIKIFALGGLNENGKNMYIVNVDKDIFVFDAGLKYDNDIKLGIDYIIPNFDYLIKNKKNIKGIFLTHGHESNMGAIPDILEQLPNIPVYGTKLTLEMVRNDLEPNQLKKVKLKEFKPHTKLSFGKNYIFPISVTHSIPDAVCFVLYTQDGAIVYTGDFVFDSTMTGAYKTDIGKLAYVGKQGVLCLLSESFYADKIGHTSPHNRVADFIREVLVKNPNRIIATIFPAHFYRIQEIFNEVSKTHRKMVIMGKGLQDMINKAIEEGYLTVDKSKIGTLSDLENKDTVVLISDEKEKPFNNLERITVSYTHLRAHETL
;
A
#
# COMPACT_ATOMS: atom_id res chain seq x y z
N MET A 1 -12.45 -28.83 19.47
CA MET A 1 -12.87 -27.67 18.63
C MET A 1 -12.54 -26.39 19.37
N SER A 2 -11.85 -25.47 18.69
CA SER A 2 -11.59 -24.14 19.22
C SER A 2 -12.82 -23.26 19.08
N LYS A 3 -12.98 -22.29 19.98
CA LYS A 3 -14.00 -21.26 19.82
C LYS A 3 -13.45 -20.17 18.91
N ILE A 4 -13.88 -20.14 17.65
CA ILE A 4 -13.44 -19.14 16.67
C ILE A 4 -14.52 -18.05 16.54
N LYS A 5 -14.08 -16.77 16.59
CA LYS A 5 -14.92 -15.62 16.31
C LYS A 5 -14.20 -14.73 15.30
N ILE A 6 -14.92 -14.30 14.27
CA ILE A 6 -14.43 -13.41 13.23
C ILE A 6 -15.37 -12.20 13.14
N PHE A 7 -14.80 -11.00 13.16
CA PHE A 7 -15.54 -9.75 13.00
C PHE A 7 -14.61 -8.62 12.57
N ALA A 8 -15.17 -7.56 12.02
CA ALA A 8 -14.43 -6.37 11.62
C ALA A 8 -14.66 -5.22 12.63
N LEU A 9 -13.64 -4.41 12.83
CA LEU A 9 -13.74 -3.11 13.50
C LEU A 9 -13.85 -1.96 12.49
N GLY A 10 -13.52 -2.20 11.24
CA GLY A 10 -13.65 -1.30 10.10
C GLY A 10 -13.49 -2.05 8.78
N GLY A 11 -13.74 -1.38 7.67
CA GLY A 11 -13.59 -1.97 6.32
C GLY A 11 -14.81 -2.74 5.80
N LEU A 12 -15.99 -2.60 6.42
CA LEU A 12 -17.23 -3.21 5.92
C LEU A 12 -18.10 -2.15 5.25
N ASN A 13 -18.50 -2.39 3.99
CA ASN A 13 -19.28 -1.47 3.16
C ASN A 13 -18.62 -0.08 3.00
N GLU A 14 -17.29 -0.03 3.07
CA GLU A 14 -16.52 1.19 2.93
C GLU A 14 -15.14 0.88 2.35
N ASN A 15 -14.52 1.87 1.72
CA ASN A 15 -13.14 1.81 1.29
C ASN A 15 -12.25 2.41 2.38
N GLY A 16 -11.23 1.66 2.82
CA GLY A 16 -10.34 2.04 3.92
C GLY A 16 -10.80 1.57 5.30
N LYS A 17 -10.08 1.94 6.34
CA LYS A 17 -10.25 1.50 7.72
C LYS A 17 -10.21 -0.02 7.89
N ASN A 18 -9.49 -0.74 7.05
CA ASN A 18 -9.42 -2.19 7.11
C ASN A 18 -8.88 -2.64 8.47
N MET A 19 -9.69 -3.34 9.25
CA MET A 19 -9.29 -3.94 10.52
C MET A 19 -10.18 -5.12 10.86
N TYR A 20 -9.63 -6.32 10.77
CA TYR A 20 -10.35 -7.57 10.97
C TYR A 20 -9.76 -8.34 12.15
N ILE A 21 -10.65 -8.88 12.96
CA ILE A 21 -10.29 -9.61 14.17
C ILE A 21 -10.63 -11.09 14.00
N VAL A 22 -9.66 -11.93 14.27
CA VAL A 22 -9.87 -13.37 14.41
C VAL A 22 -9.46 -13.80 15.81
N ASN A 23 -10.43 -14.23 16.58
CA ASN A 23 -10.21 -14.84 17.90
C ASN A 23 -10.21 -16.35 17.77
N VAL A 24 -9.18 -16.98 18.27
CA VAL A 24 -9.10 -18.43 18.42
C VAL A 24 -8.91 -18.73 19.90
N ASP A 25 -9.97 -19.17 20.57
CA ASP A 25 -10.06 -19.28 22.03
C ASP A 25 -9.75 -17.97 22.76
N LYS A 26 -8.57 -17.85 23.36
CA LYS A 26 -8.11 -16.63 24.03
C LYS A 26 -7.19 -15.78 23.16
N ASP A 27 -6.68 -16.35 22.07
CA ASP A 27 -5.71 -15.68 21.21
C ASP A 27 -6.41 -14.77 20.21
N ILE A 28 -5.95 -13.53 20.10
CA ILE A 28 -6.50 -12.50 19.22
C ILE A 28 -5.47 -12.16 18.15
N PHE A 29 -5.86 -12.32 16.90
CA PHE A 29 -5.10 -11.94 15.72
C PHE A 29 -5.81 -10.76 15.05
N VAL A 30 -5.07 -9.68 14.80
CA VAL A 30 -5.59 -8.48 14.12
C VAL A 30 -4.99 -8.43 12.73
N PHE A 31 -5.84 -8.41 11.71
CA PHE A 31 -5.42 -8.27 10.32
C PHE A 31 -5.72 -6.87 9.83
N ASP A 32 -4.67 -6.17 9.43
CA ASP A 32 -4.63 -4.77 9.06
C ASP A 32 -5.08 -3.80 10.19
N ALA A 33 -4.78 -2.52 9.98
CA ALA A 33 -5.10 -1.41 10.86
C ALA A 33 -5.12 -0.11 10.05
N GLY A 34 -6.09 0.01 9.17
CA GLY A 34 -6.16 1.09 8.19
C GLY A 34 -6.87 2.33 8.68
N LEU A 35 -6.64 3.43 7.98
CA LEU A 35 -7.41 4.66 8.08
C LEU A 35 -8.28 4.86 6.82
N LYS A 36 -9.12 5.89 6.89
CA LYS A 36 -9.93 6.37 5.76
C LYS A 36 -9.95 7.88 5.75
N TYR A 37 -9.81 8.48 4.59
CA TYR A 37 -10.07 9.91 4.40
C TYR A 37 -11.56 10.15 4.15
N ASP A 38 -12.12 11.19 4.77
CA ASP A 38 -13.48 11.63 4.46
C ASP A 38 -13.46 12.44 3.16
N ASN A 39 -14.25 12.04 2.18
CA ASN A 39 -14.41 12.77 0.93
C ASN A 39 -15.25 14.05 1.10
N ASP A 40 -16.07 14.10 2.13
CA ASP A 40 -16.78 15.31 2.52
C ASP A 40 -15.84 16.17 3.37
N ILE A 41 -15.52 17.36 2.88
CA ILE A 41 -14.67 18.34 3.59
C ILE A 41 -15.39 18.74 4.89
N LYS A 42 -15.23 17.93 5.92
CA LYS A 42 -15.63 18.30 7.28
C LYS A 42 -14.48 19.03 7.93
N LEU A 43 -14.71 20.29 8.26
CA LEU A 43 -13.72 21.12 8.92
C LEU A 43 -13.24 20.44 10.21
N GLY A 44 -11.93 20.24 10.33
CA GLY A 44 -11.30 19.70 11.54
C GLY A 44 -11.19 18.18 11.62
N ILE A 45 -11.50 17.43 10.53
CA ILE A 45 -11.26 15.99 10.44
C ILE A 45 -10.24 15.73 9.34
N ASP A 46 -9.06 15.25 9.73
CA ASP A 46 -8.01 14.87 8.78
C ASP A 46 -8.22 13.47 8.22
N TYR A 47 -8.56 12.51 9.09
CA TYR A 47 -8.81 11.11 8.74
C TYR A 47 -9.67 10.42 9.80
N ILE A 48 -10.17 9.25 9.47
CA ILE A 48 -11.03 8.41 10.32
C ILE A 48 -10.36 7.05 10.51
N ILE A 49 -10.30 6.59 11.76
CA ILE A 49 -9.76 5.27 12.12
C ILE A 49 -10.86 4.36 12.68
N PRO A 50 -10.66 3.04 12.71
CA PRO A 50 -11.55 2.12 13.40
C PRO A 50 -11.61 2.41 14.91
N ASN A 51 -12.78 2.19 15.53
CA ASN A 51 -12.84 2.13 16.98
C ASN A 51 -12.14 0.87 17.48
N PHE A 52 -11.03 1.03 18.18
CA PHE A 52 -10.23 -0.08 18.68
C PHE A 52 -10.31 -0.31 20.19
N ASP A 53 -11.36 0.16 20.85
CA ASP A 53 -11.64 -0.12 22.28
C ASP A 53 -11.60 -1.61 22.61
N TYR A 54 -12.02 -2.45 21.64
CA TYR A 54 -11.91 -3.88 21.80
C TYR A 54 -10.47 -4.35 22.02
N LEU A 55 -9.51 -3.78 21.32
CA LEU A 55 -8.09 -4.10 21.46
C LEU A 55 -7.57 -3.64 22.85
N ILE A 56 -7.98 -2.45 23.30
CA ILE A 56 -7.58 -1.92 24.62
C ILE A 56 -8.05 -2.86 25.73
N LYS A 57 -9.33 -3.28 25.68
CA LYS A 57 -9.93 -4.18 26.68
C LYS A 57 -9.30 -5.56 26.70
N ASN A 58 -8.75 -6.01 25.59
CA ASN A 58 -8.23 -7.37 25.40
C ASN A 58 -6.72 -7.43 25.18
N LYS A 59 -5.98 -6.37 25.47
CA LYS A 59 -4.55 -6.20 25.12
C LYS A 59 -3.63 -7.37 25.50
N LYS A 60 -3.94 -8.10 26.59
CA LYS A 60 -3.14 -9.25 27.06
C LYS A 60 -3.24 -10.49 26.14
N ASN A 61 -4.29 -10.57 25.34
CA ASN A 61 -4.60 -11.71 24.49
C ASN A 61 -4.18 -11.50 23.03
N ILE A 62 -3.79 -10.27 22.67
CA ILE A 62 -3.42 -9.91 21.30
C ILE A 62 -2.05 -10.50 20.96
N LYS A 63 -1.98 -11.33 19.93
CA LYS A 63 -0.74 -11.94 19.41
C LYS A 63 0.02 -10.98 18.51
N GLY A 64 -0.66 -10.10 17.84
CA GLY A 64 -0.09 -9.07 16.99
C GLY A 64 -1.11 -8.45 16.03
N ILE A 65 -0.66 -7.38 15.38
CA ILE A 65 -1.29 -6.79 14.20
C ILE A 65 -0.47 -7.25 13.00
N PHE A 66 -1.12 -7.83 12.00
CA PHE A 66 -0.51 -8.42 10.82
C PHE A 66 -0.91 -7.59 9.60
N LEU A 67 0.05 -6.85 9.04
CA LEU A 67 -0.19 -5.93 7.93
C LEU A 67 0.03 -6.65 6.60
N THR A 68 -0.97 -6.60 5.74
CA THR A 68 -0.93 -7.21 4.41
C THR A 68 0.00 -6.45 3.48
N HIS A 69 -0.01 -5.13 3.53
CA HIS A 69 0.81 -4.24 2.71
C HIS A 69 0.80 -2.79 3.25
N GLY A 70 1.53 -1.88 2.59
CA GLY A 70 1.83 -0.54 3.08
C GLY A 70 0.85 0.56 2.64
N HIS A 71 -0.38 0.27 2.22
CA HIS A 71 -1.36 1.33 1.97
C HIS A 71 -1.99 1.85 3.26
N GLU A 72 -2.29 3.15 3.29
CA GLU A 72 -2.89 3.80 4.47
C GLU A 72 -4.25 3.17 4.84
N SER A 73 -5.01 2.68 3.86
CA SER A 73 -6.25 1.92 4.08
C SER A 73 -6.07 0.64 4.90
N ASN A 74 -4.83 0.14 5.03
CA ASN A 74 -4.48 -1.12 5.68
C ASN A 74 -3.50 -0.95 6.85
N MET A 75 -2.73 0.15 6.92
CA MET A 75 -1.77 0.38 8.01
C MET A 75 -1.90 1.74 8.70
N GLY A 76 -2.64 2.69 8.13
CA GLY A 76 -2.59 4.09 8.51
C GLY A 76 -3.05 4.41 9.94
N ALA A 77 -3.79 3.52 10.60
CA ALA A 77 -4.17 3.69 12.01
C ALA A 77 -3.11 3.16 13.02
N ILE A 78 -1.99 2.62 12.53
CA ILE A 78 -0.94 2.07 13.40
C ILE A 78 -0.37 3.12 14.38
N PRO A 79 -0.06 4.37 13.98
CA PRO A 79 0.43 5.38 14.92
C PRO A 79 -0.52 5.61 16.09
N ASP A 80 -1.83 5.78 15.83
CA ASP A 80 -2.86 6.01 16.84
C ASP A 80 -3.02 4.80 17.79
N ILE A 81 -3.01 3.59 17.24
CA ILE A 81 -3.11 2.37 18.03
C ILE A 81 -1.90 2.19 18.93
N LEU A 82 -0.69 2.41 18.40
CA LEU A 82 0.55 2.23 19.17
C LEU A 82 0.79 3.32 20.19
N GLU A 83 0.14 4.48 20.08
CA GLU A 83 0.14 5.50 21.12
C GLU A 83 -0.49 4.95 22.42
N GLN A 84 -1.61 4.21 22.30
CA GLN A 84 -2.31 3.63 23.43
C GLN A 84 -1.85 2.21 23.78
N LEU A 85 -1.32 1.47 22.82
CA LEU A 85 -0.97 0.05 22.92
C LEU A 85 0.47 -0.22 22.41
N PRO A 86 1.51 0.45 22.94
CA PRO A 86 2.88 0.40 22.39
C PRO A 86 3.54 -0.98 22.46
N ASN A 87 3.02 -1.88 23.26
CA ASN A 87 3.57 -3.22 23.47
C ASN A 87 3.05 -4.27 22.51
N ILE A 88 2.02 -3.97 21.72
CA ILE A 88 1.48 -4.92 20.73
C ILE A 88 2.49 -5.05 19.59
N PRO A 89 2.92 -6.28 19.24
CA PRO A 89 3.81 -6.47 18.10
C PRO A 89 3.06 -6.24 16.79
N VAL A 90 3.68 -5.48 15.88
CA VAL A 90 3.21 -5.26 14.51
C VAL A 90 4.08 -6.06 13.57
N TYR A 91 3.49 -6.93 12.78
CA TYR A 91 4.14 -7.78 11.80
C TYR A 91 3.90 -7.25 10.40
N GLY A 92 4.94 -7.14 9.58
CA GLY A 92 4.85 -6.71 8.19
C GLY A 92 6.06 -7.17 7.39
N THR A 93 5.97 -7.07 6.08
CA THR A 93 7.14 -7.20 5.20
C THR A 93 8.05 -5.98 5.39
N LYS A 94 9.28 -6.07 4.87
CA LYS A 94 10.27 -5.00 5.05
C LYS A 94 9.73 -3.65 4.62
N LEU A 95 9.21 -3.53 3.40
CA LEU A 95 8.68 -2.28 2.86
C LEU A 95 7.52 -1.74 3.70
N THR A 96 6.56 -2.60 4.06
CA THR A 96 5.42 -2.22 4.89
C THR A 96 5.86 -1.66 6.24
N LEU A 97 6.83 -2.29 6.90
CA LEU A 97 7.34 -1.79 8.18
C LEU A 97 8.17 -0.52 8.05
N GLU A 98 8.86 -0.31 6.92
CA GLU A 98 9.53 0.96 6.66
C GLU A 98 8.52 2.11 6.51
N MET A 99 7.41 1.87 5.83
CA MET A 99 6.33 2.86 5.72
C MET A 99 5.73 3.17 7.10
N VAL A 100 5.46 2.12 7.90
CA VAL A 100 5.03 2.32 9.31
C VAL A 100 6.05 3.14 10.11
N ARG A 101 7.36 2.89 9.94
CA ARG A 101 8.40 3.67 10.65
C ARG A 101 8.38 5.14 10.26
N ASN A 102 8.11 5.45 9.01
CA ASN A 102 8.05 6.83 8.52
C ASN A 102 6.86 7.60 9.09
N ASP A 103 5.77 6.90 9.43
CA ASP A 103 4.56 7.50 10.01
C ASP A 103 4.63 7.63 11.55
N LEU A 104 5.59 6.95 12.20
CA LEU A 104 5.75 6.98 13.64
C LEU A 104 6.65 8.11 14.10
N GLU A 105 6.22 8.79 15.16
CA GLU A 105 7.04 9.80 15.84
C GLU A 105 8.30 9.17 16.48
N PRO A 106 9.44 9.91 16.56
CA PRO A 106 10.68 9.37 17.12
C PRO A 106 10.55 8.77 18.54
N ASN A 107 9.63 9.30 19.34
CA ASN A 107 9.37 8.80 20.68
C ASN A 107 8.54 7.51 20.69
N GLN A 108 7.69 7.30 19.69
CA GLN A 108 6.94 6.06 19.50
C GLN A 108 7.88 4.95 19.05
N LEU A 109 8.77 5.23 18.07
CA LEU A 109 9.72 4.26 17.51
C LEU A 109 10.57 3.55 18.58
N LYS A 110 10.91 4.24 19.68
CA LYS A 110 11.68 3.66 20.79
C LYS A 110 10.91 2.63 21.62
N LYS A 111 9.59 2.61 21.53
CA LYS A 111 8.72 1.80 22.40
C LYS A 111 8.03 0.65 21.66
N VAL A 112 7.90 0.75 20.33
CA VAL A 112 7.11 -0.18 19.53
C VAL A 112 7.88 -1.44 19.17
N LYS A 113 7.14 -2.52 18.92
CA LYS A 113 7.69 -3.83 18.54
C LYS A 113 7.34 -4.13 17.08
N LEU A 114 8.14 -3.67 16.15
CA LEU A 114 8.00 -3.98 14.72
C LEU A 114 8.74 -5.28 14.43
N LYS A 115 8.04 -6.25 13.86
CA LYS A 115 8.56 -7.59 13.55
C LYS A 115 8.46 -7.88 12.06
N GLU A 116 9.59 -7.84 11.40
CA GLU A 116 9.70 -8.17 9.99
C GLU A 116 9.52 -9.66 9.76
N PHE A 117 8.83 -10.00 8.68
CA PHE A 117 8.79 -11.34 8.11
C PHE A 117 9.00 -11.29 6.59
N LYS A 118 9.42 -12.43 6.03
CA LYS A 118 9.42 -12.64 4.59
C LYS A 118 8.20 -13.47 4.20
N PRO A 119 7.62 -13.27 3.01
CA PRO A 119 6.59 -14.16 2.49
C PRO A 119 7.01 -15.62 2.64
N HIS A 120 6.06 -16.50 2.88
CA HIS A 120 6.26 -17.94 3.08
C HIS A 120 6.99 -18.33 4.39
N THR A 121 7.14 -17.41 5.33
CA THR A 121 7.70 -17.70 6.66
C THR A 121 6.59 -18.10 7.63
N LYS A 122 6.73 -19.23 8.31
CA LYS A 122 5.79 -19.64 9.35
C LYS A 122 5.96 -18.81 10.62
N LEU A 123 4.91 -18.09 11.02
CA LEU A 123 4.85 -17.32 12.26
C LEU A 123 4.04 -18.11 13.29
N SER A 124 4.71 -18.66 14.32
CA SER A 124 4.08 -19.59 15.28
C SER A 124 3.57 -18.88 16.53
N PHE A 125 2.34 -19.24 16.96
CA PHE A 125 1.64 -18.74 18.13
C PHE A 125 1.02 -19.90 18.92
N GLY A 126 1.85 -20.65 19.62
CA GLY A 126 1.42 -21.86 20.33
C GLY A 126 0.93 -22.95 19.36
N LYS A 127 -0.37 -23.25 19.42
CA LYS A 127 -1.01 -24.26 18.54
C LYS A 127 -1.39 -23.68 17.18
N ASN A 128 -1.50 -22.34 17.07
CA ASN A 128 -1.86 -21.63 15.86
C ASN A 128 -0.60 -21.11 15.16
N TYR A 129 -0.66 -20.92 13.86
CA TYR A 129 0.39 -20.23 13.13
C TYR A 129 -0.17 -19.46 11.92
N ILE A 130 0.51 -18.38 11.57
CA ILE A 130 0.21 -17.60 10.37
C ILE A 130 1.25 -17.92 9.30
N PHE A 131 0.76 -18.07 8.06
CA PHE A 131 1.60 -18.29 6.89
C PHE A 131 1.27 -17.22 5.85
N PRO A 132 2.14 -16.19 5.66
CA PRO A 132 1.95 -15.16 4.65
C PRO A 132 2.29 -15.71 3.26
N ILE A 133 1.43 -15.44 2.28
CA ILE A 133 1.60 -15.83 0.87
C ILE A 133 1.61 -14.56 0.02
N SER A 134 2.58 -14.43 -0.88
CA SER A 134 2.68 -13.28 -1.79
C SER A 134 1.45 -13.16 -2.68
N VAL A 135 0.94 -11.96 -2.82
CA VAL A 135 -0.15 -11.60 -3.75
C VAL A 135 0.26 -10.42 -4.62
N THR A 136 -0.35 -10.32 -5.79
CA THR A 136 -0.16 -9.18 -6.68
C THR A 136 -0.99 -8.00 -6.20
N HIS A 137 -0.31 -6.87 -6.00
CA HIS A 137 -0.95 -5.59 -5.74
C HIS A 137 -0.12 -4.45 -6.36
N SER A 138 -0.60 -3.20 -6.29
CA SER A 138 0.10 -2.02 -6.82
C SER A 138 1.39 -1.66 -6.06
N ILE A 139 1.56 -2.20 -4.86
CA ILE A 139 2.75 -2.08 -4.02
C ILE A 139 3.46 -3.44 -3.93
N PRO A 140 4.82 -3.49 -3.93
CA PRO A 140 5.55 -4.74 -3.81
C PRO A 140 5.42 -5.37 -2.41
N ASP A 141 5.74 -6.66 -2.33
CA ASP A 141 5.72 -7.46 -1.10
C ASP A 141 4.36 -7.53 -0.40
N ALA A 142 3.26 -7.28 -1.11
CA ALA A 142 1.92 -7.51 -0.59
C ALA A 142 1.68 -9.00 -0.33
N VAL A 143 0.99 -9.30 0.77
CA VAL A 143 0.70 -10.68 1.19
C VAL A 143 -0.75 -10.86 1.58
N CYS A 144 -1.27 -12.06 1.36
CA CYS A 144 -2.42 -12.57 2.10
C CYS A 144 -1.93 -13.39 3.30
N PHE A 145 -2.75 -13.52 4.33
CA PHE A 145 -2.46 -14.31 5.51
C PHE A 145 -3.33 -15.56 5.58
N VAL A 146 -2.69 -16.68 5.87
CA VAL A 146 -3.39 -17.94 6.19
C VAL A 146 -3.14 -18.23 7.66
N LEU A 147 -4.16 -18.08 8.48
CA LEU A 147 -4.14 -18.48 9.89
C LEU A 147 -4.58 -19.93 10.00
N TYR A 148 -3.64 -20.80 10.33
CA TYR A 148 -3.90 -22.20 10.60
C TYR A 148 -4.27 -22.40 12.06
N THR A 149 -5.42 -23.02 12.28
CA THR A 149 -5.94 -23.43 13.58
C THR A 149 -6.08 -24.95 13.65
N GLN A 150 -6.47 -25.50 14.80
CA GLN A 150 -6.77 -26.93 14.92
C GLN A 150 -8.01 -27.36 14.12
N ASP A 151 -8.90 -26.41 13.81
CA ASP A 151 -10.18 -26.67 13.16
C ASP A 151 -10.16 -26.36 11.65
N GLY A 152 -9.07 -25.82 11.12
CA GLY A 152 -8.89 -25.49 9.71
C GLY A 152 -8.21 -24.15 9.48
N ALA A 153 -8.06 -23.77 8.22
CA ALA A 153 -7.41 -22.56 7.79
C ALA A 153 -8.39 -21.39 7.61
N ILE A 154 -8.03 -20.22 8.10
CA ILE A 154 -8.73 -18.96 7.84
C ILE A 154 -7.82 -18.13 6.94
N VAL A 155 -8.33 -17.69 5.79
CA VAL A 155 -7.59 -16.90 4.81
C VAL A 155 -8.11 -15.47 4.82
N TYR A 156 -7.20 -14.51 5.00
CA TYR A 156 -7.45 -13.08 4.82
C TYR A 156 -6.61 -12.59 3.64
N THR A 157 -7.27 -12.18 2.56
CA THR A 157 -6.56 -11.87 1.31
C THR A 157 -5.82 -10.54 1.33
N GLY A 158 -6.26 -9.57 2.13
CA GLY A 158 -5.95 -8.18 1.87
C GLY A 158 -6.44 -7.78 0.48
N ASP A 159 -5.85 -6.76 -0.12
CA ASP A 159 -6.16 -6.29 -1.46
C ASP A 159 -5.28 -7.02 -2.48
N PHE A 160 -5.87 -7.52 -3.56
CA PHE A 160 -5.13 -8.30 -4.55
C PHE A 160 -5.74 -8.23 -5.96
N VAL A 161 -4.95 -8.55 -6.94
CA VAL A 161 -5.41 -8.85 -8.30
C VAL A 161 -4.74 -10.13 -8.79
N PHE A 162 -5.40 -10.87 -9.68
CA PHE A 162 -4.78 -11.97 -10.40
C PHE A 162 -4.21 -11.47 -11.73
N ASP A 163 -2.90 -11.32 -11.79
CA ASP A 163 -2.18 -10.98 -13.01
C ASP A 163 -0.98 -11.93 -13.17
N SER A 164 -1.07 -12.83 -14.15
CA SER A 164 -0.02 -13.82 -14.45
C SER A 164 1.23 -13.21 -15.10
N THR A 165 1.17 -11.96 -15.54
CA THR A 165 2.29 -11.25 -16.17
C THR A 165 3.25 -10.64 -15.15
N MET A 166 2.83 -10.54 -13.89
CA MET A 166 3.61 -9.94 -12.81
C MET A 166 4.79 -10.82 -12.39
N THR A 167 5.89 -10.18 -12.03
CA THR A 167 7.16 -10.83 -11.65
C THR A 167 7.72 -10.27 -10.34
N GLY A 168 8.72 -10.95 -9.78
CA GLY A 168 9.42 -10.48 -8.57
C GLY A 168 8.50 -10.31 -7.38
N ALA A 169 8.65 -9.18 -6.68
CA ALA A 169 7.92 -8.82 -5.47
C ALA A 169 6.41 -8.54 -5.69
N TYR A 170 5.94 -8.56 -6.94
CA TYR A 170 4.53 -8.38 -7.31
C TYR A 170 3.83 -9.68 -7.70
N LYS A 171 4.53 -10.82 -7.67
CA LYS A 171 3.98 -12.08 -8.17
C LYS A 171 3.11 -12.78 -7.12
N THR A 172 1.87 -13.15 -7.49
CA THR A 172 1.05 -14.06 -6.68
C THR A 172 1.58 -15.48 -6.71
N ASP A 173 1.78 -16.11 -5.54
CA ASP A 173 2.07 -17.55 -5.45
C ASP A 173 0.77 -18.36 -5.51
N ILE A 174 0.25 -18.50 -6.74
CA ILE A 174 -0.97 -19.27 -7.01
C ILE A 174 -0.82 -20.72 -6.57
N GLY A 175 0.38 -21.29 -6.66
CA GLY A 175 0.65 -22.68 -6.25
C GLY A 175 0.39 -22.90 -4.76
N LYS A 176 0.85 -21.97 -3.91
CA LYS A 176 0.59 -22.05 -2.47
C LYS A 176 -0.87 -21.79 -2.12
N LEU A 177 -1.53 -20.84 -2.79
CA LEU A 177 -2.96 -20.60 -2.60
C LEU A 177 -3.78 -21.85 -2.98
N ALA A 178 -3.48 -22.49 -4.12
CA ALA A 178 -4.11 -23.73 -4.54
C ALA A 178 -3.87 -24.87 -3.53
N TYR A 179 -2.66 -24.97 -2.97
CA TYR A 179 -2.34 -25.95 -1.94
C TYR A 179 -3.17 -25.72 -0.65
N VAL A 180 -3.30 -24.47 -0.20
CA VAL A 180 -4.16 -24.11 0.95
C VAL A 180 -5.61 -24.48 0.68
N GLY A 181 -6.13 -24.15 -0.51
CA GLY A 181 -7.49 -24.52 -0.92
C GLY A 181 -7.73 -26.01 -0.91
N LYS A 182 -6.74 -26.81 -1.36
CA LYS A 182 -6.82 -28.29 -1.35
C LYS A 182 -6.84 -28.87 0.06
N GLN A 183 -6.20 -28.23 1.03
CA GLN A 183 -6.22 -28.68 2.43
C GLN A 183 -7.53 -28.39 3.15
N GLY A 184 -8.37 -27.54 2.61
CA GLY A 184 -9.63 -27.10 3.20
C GLY A 184 -9.52 -25.77 3.94
N VAL A 185 -10.33 -24.81 3.53
CA VAL A 185 -10.44 -23.47 4.11
C VAL A 185 -11.72 -23.38 4.91
N LEU A 186 -11.60 -23.09 6.20
CA LEU A 186 -12.71 -22.90 7.11
C LEU A 186 -13.47 -21.59 6.81
N CYS A 187 -12.71 -20.52 6.52
CA CYS A 187 -13.28 -19.22 6.21
C CYS A 187 -12.33 -18.45 5.26
N LEU A 188 -12.90 -17.81 4.26
CA LEU A 188 -12.21 -16.87 3.37
C LEU A 188 -12.77 -15.46 3.61
N LEU A 189 -11.89 -14.56 4.02
CA LEU A 189 -12.14 -13.12 4.12
C LEU A 189 -11.47 -12.47 2.91
N SER A 190 -12.25 -12.16 1.90
CA SER A 190 -11.75 -11.58 0.65
C SER A 190 -12.26 -10.16 0.49
N GLU A 191 -11.42 -9.30 -0.06
CA GLU A 191 -11.89 -8.01 -0.57
C GLU A 191 -12.98 -8.21 -1.64
N SER A 192 -13.84 -7.21 -1.79
CA SER A 192 -14.94 -7.22 -2.76
C SER A 192 -15.05 -5.90 -3.53
N PHE A 193 -13.96 -5.14 -3.61
CA PHE A 193 -13.93 -3.87 -4.31
C PHE A 193 -14.21 -4.09 -5.81
N TYR A 194 -15.19 -3.36 -6.34
CA TYR A 194 -15.72 -3.52 -7.70
C TYR A 194 -16.40 -4.88 -8.01
N ALA A 195 -16.72 -5.70 -7.03
CA ALA A 195 -17.42 -6.98 -7.26
C ALA A 195 -18.83 -6.81 -7.88
N ASP A 196 -19.41 -5.62 -7.76
CA ASP A 196 -20.67 -5.20 -8.36
C ASP A 196 -20.54 -4.75 -9.83
N LYS A 197 -19.31 -4.54 -10.34
CA LYS A 197 -19.08 -4.07 -11.71
C LYS A 197 -18.94 -5.22 -12.67
N ILE A 198 -19.64 -5.12 -13.81
CA ILE A 198 -19.52 -6.07 -14.91
C ILE A 198 -18.15 -5.88 -15.58
N GLY A 199 -17.45 -6.99 -15.84
CA GLY A 199 -16.17 -6.98 -16.54
C GLY A 199 -15.06 -7.66 -15.75
N HIS A 200 -13.83 -7.26 -16.05
CA HIS A 200 -12.63 -7.76 -15.40
C HIS A 200 -11.58 -6.65 -15.30
N THR A 201 -10.69 -6.75 -14.35
CA THR A 201 -9.53 -5.86 -14.26
C THR A 201 -8.61 -6.12 -15.44
N SER A 202 -8.32 -5.08 -16.23
CA SER A 202 -7.41 -5.21 -17.37
C SER A 202 -5.98 -5.50 -16.91
N PRO A 203 -5.20 -6.33 -17.64
CA PRO A 203 -3.79 -6.50 -17.37
C PRO A 203 -3.03 -5.17 -17.37
N HIS A 204 -2.02 -5.07 -16.54
CA HIS A 204 -1.24 -3.83 -16.37
C HIS A 204 -0.51 -3.35 -17.64
N ASN A 205 -0.17 -4.27 -18.56
CA ASN A 205 0.55 -3.96 -19.80
C ASN A 205 -0.12 -2.92 -20.71
N ARG A 206 -1.45 -2.76 -20.65
CA ARG A 206 -2.17 -1.76 -21.45
C ARG A 206 -1.84 -0.31 -21.05
N VAL A 207 -1.44 -0.08 -19.82
CA VAL A 207 -1.11 1.28 -19.36
C VAL A 207 0.27 1.69 -19.85
N ALA A 208 1.21 0.79 -19.94
CA ALA A 208 2.52 1.06 -20.54
C ALA A 208 2.39 1.53 -22.00
N ASP A 209 1.48 0.93 -22.78
CA ASP A 209 1.22 1.37 -24.17
C ASP A 209 0.63 2.77 -24.21
N PHE A 210 -0.31 3.10 -23.32
CA PHE A 210 -0.87 4.45 -23.20
C PHE A 210 0.21 5.48 -22.80
N ILE A 211 1.04 5.17 -21.81
CA ILE A 211 2.15 6.04 -21.40
C ILE A 211 3.08 6.30 -22.60
N ARG A 212 3.45 5.25 -23.33
CA ARG A 212 4.30 5.36 -24.54
C ARG A 212 3.67 6.26 -25.59
N GLU A 213 2.38 6.07 -25.85
CA GLU A 213 1.64 6.90 -26.82
C GLU A 213 1.68 8.38 -26.44
N VAL A 214 1.42 8.68 -25.15
CA VAL A 214 1.47 10.05 -24.62
C VAL A 214 2.88 10.64 -24.76
N LEU A 215 3.93 9.89 -24.42
CA LEU A 215 5.33 10.34 -24.49
C LEU A 215 5.78 10.64 -25.92
N VAL A 216 5.30 9.87 -26.91
CA VAL A 216 5.67 10.02 -28.32
C VAL A 216 4.89 11.14 -28.99
N LYS A 217 3.57 11.22 -28.75
CA LYS A 217 2.68 12.17 -29.47
C LYS A 217 2.79 13.61 -28.96
N ASN A 218 3.26 13.83 -27.73
CA ASN A 218 3.31 15.17 -27.15
C ASN A 218 4.74 15.72 -27.17
N PRO A 219 5.02 16.81 -27.90
CA PRO A 219 6.33 17.45 -27.90
C PRO A 219 6.61 18.27 -26.63
N ASN A 220 5.56 18.56 -25.86
CA ASN A 220 5.64 19.44 -24.68
C ASN A 220 5.85 18.64 -23.39
N ARG A 221 5.99 19.39 -22.28
CA ARG A 221 6.07 18.84 -20.93
C ARG A 221 4.85 18.02 -20.60
N ILE A 222 5.08 16.88 -19.95
CA ILE A 222 4.05 15.99 -19.47
C ILE A 222 4.08 16.01 -17.95
N ILE A 223 2.93 16.21 -17.33
CA ILE A 223 2.77 16.10 -15.88
C ILE A 223 2.02 14.80 -15.61
N ALA A 224 2.66 13.90 -14.88
CA ALA A 224 2.09 12.64 -14.43
C ALA A 224 1.81 12.73 -12.93
N THR A 225 0.55 12.53 -12.53
CA THR A 225 0.18 12.42 -11.13
C THR A 225 -0.16 10.99 -10.79
N ILE A 226 0.29 10.53 -9.64
CA ILE A 226 0.13 9.15 -9.16
C ILE A 226 -0.19 9.15 -7.67
N PHE A 227 -0.72 8.03 -7.18
CA PHE A 227 -0.75 7.77 -5.75
C PHE A 227 0.66 7.40 -5.25
N PRO A 228 1.09 7.89 -4.06
CA PRO A 228 2.47 7.72 -3.58
C PRO A 228 2.93 6.26 -3.55
N ALA A 229 2.10 5.36 -3.06
CA ALA A 229 2.43 3.96 -2.85
C ALA A 229 2.27 3.06 -4.10
N HIS A 230 1.93 3.63 -5.28
CA HIS A 230 1.78 2.85 -6.52
C HIS A 230 3.12 2.60 -7.21
N PHE A 231 4.03 1.88 -6.54
CA PHE A 231 5.38 1.60 -7.05
C PHE A 231 5.39 0.93 -8.42
N TYR A 232 4.43 0.03 -8.68
CA TYR A 232 4.35 -0.60 -9.98
C TYR A 232 4.13 0.43 -11.10
N ARG A 233 3.25 1.41 -10.89
CA ARG A 233 2.97 2.46 -11.86
C ARG A 233 4.17 3.40 -12.04
N ILE A 234 4.85 3.70 -10.95
CA ILE A 234 6.10 4.47 -10.99
C ILE A 234 7.12 3.75 -11.86
N GLN A 235 7.29 2.43 -11.69
CA GLN A 235 8.21 1.62 -12.49
C GLN A 235 7.85 1.64 -13.98
N GLU A 236 6.56 1.54 -14.33
CA GLU A 236 6.11 1.59 -15.72
C GLU A 236 6.43 2.95 -16.37
N ILE A 237 6.17 4.06 -15.66
CA ILE A 237 6.49 5.39 -16.17
C ILE A 237 8.00 5.51 -16.40
N PHE A 238 8.84 5.10 -15.45
CA PHE A 238 10.29 5.09 -15.62
C PHE A 238 10.74 4.24 -16.81
N ASN A 239 10.18 3.05 -16.97
CA ASN A 239 10.49 2.15 -18.07
C ASN A 239 10.18 2.79 -19.43
N GLU A 240 9.05 3.48 -19.56
CA GLU A 240 8.69 4.12 -20.83
C GLU A 240 9.48 5.42 -21.06
N VAL A 241 9.74 6.21 -20.02
CA VAL A 241 10.60 7.41 -20.11
C VAL A 241 12.03 7.02 -20.50
N SER A 242 12.55 5.91 -19.99
CA SER A 242 13.92 5.45 -20.32
C SER A 242 14.12 5.14 -21.80
N LYS A 243 13.05 4.80 -22.53
CA LYS A 243 13.07 4.54 -23.99
C LYS A 243 13.05 5.84 -24.82
N THR A 244 12.94 6.99 -24.21
CA THR A 244 12.89 8.30 -24.85
C THR A 244 14.13 9.12 -24.53
N HIS A 245 14.26 10.29 -25.16
CA HIS A 245 15.28 11.27 -24.80
C HIS A 245 14.93 12.08 -23.53
N ARG A 246 13.67 11.97 -23.05
CA ARG A 246 13.13 12.74 -21.95
C ARG A 246 13.79 12.39 -20.61
N LYS A 247 13.82 13.34 -19.71
CA LYS A 247 14.13 13.13 -18.29
C LYS A 247 12.88 13.27 -17.45
N MET A 248 12.85 12.58 -16.31
CA MET A 248 11.77 12.68 -15.33
C MET A 248 12.24 13.45 -14.12
N VAL A 249 11.56 14.54 -13.81
CA VAL A 249 11.75 15.33 -12.60
C VAL A 249 10.69 14.92 -11.58
N ILE A 250 11.13 14.47 -10.42
CA ILE A 250 10.27 14.08 -9.31
C ILE A 250 10.06 15.31 -8.44
N MET A 251 8.80 15.74 -8.27
CA MET A 251 8.47 16.89 -7.45
C MET A 251 7.85 16.46 -6.12
N GLY A 252 8.32 17.10 -5.05
CA GLY A 252 7.94 16.77 -3.67
C GLY A 252 9.00 15.95 -2.95
N LYS A 253 9.46 16.45 -1.80
CA LYS A 253 10.52 15.80 -1.02
C LYS A 253 10.12 14.39 -0.57
N GLY A 254 8.90 14.21 -0.07
CA GLY A 254 8.42 12.91 0.38
C GLY A 254 8.40 11.86 -0.74
N LEU A 255 7.95 12.24 -1.95
CA LEU A 255 7.98 11.35 -3.11
C LEU A 255 9.42 11.01 -3.54
N GLN A 256 10.33 12.01 -3.53
CA GLN A 256 11.75 11.79 -3.85
C GLN A 256 12.40 10.82 -2.86
N ASP A 257 12.20 11.04 -1.56
CA ASP A 257 12.77 10.21 -0.50
C ASP A 257 12.26 8.76 -0.61
N MET A 258 10.96 8.59 -0.85
CA MET A 258 10.34 7.29 -1.03
C MET A 258 10.87 6.56 -2.27
N ILE A 259 10.98 7.24 -3.42
CA ILE A 259 11.50 6.66 -4.66
C ILE A 259 12.99 6.30 -4.50
N ASN A 260 13.79 7.18 -3.91
CA ASN A 260 15.21 6.91 -3.67
C ASN A 260 15.39 5.67 -2.79
N LYS A 261 14.63 5.57 -1.71
CA LYS A 261 14.65 4.40 -0.82
C LYS A 261 14.21 3.12 -1.54
N ALA A 262 13.17 3.20 -2.36
CA ALA A 262 12.72 2.06 -3.15
C ALA A 262 13.75 1.58 -4.19
N ILE A 263 14.54 2.50 -4.76
CA ILE A 263 15.67 2.19 -5.64
C ILE A 263 16.81 1.52 -4.85
N GLU A 264 17.17 2.08 -3.69
CA GLU A 264 18.23 1.53 -2.82
C GLU A 264 17.92 0.11 -2.36
N GLU A 265 16.65 -0.16 -2.06
CA GLU A 265 16.19 -1.48 -1.60
C GLU A 265 15.86 -2.46 -2.73
N GLY A 266 15.93 -2.01 -4.00
CA GLY A 266 15.72 -2.86 -5.17
C GLY A 266 14.25 -3.08 -5.55
N TYR A 267 13.31 -2.32 -4.97
CA TYR A 267 11.90 -2.33 -5.36
C TYR A 267 11.63 -1.58 -6.66
N LEU A 268 12.46 -0.58 -6.98
CA LEU A 268 12.44 0.14 -8.24
C LEU A 268 13.81 0.01 -8.94
N THR A 269 13.75 -0.26 -10.25
CA THR A 269 14.93 -0.28 -11.12
C THR A 269 14.86 0.90 -12.07
N VAL A 270 15.75 1.87 -11.93
CA VAL A 270 15.70 3.13 -12.67
C VAL A 270 17.07 3.43 -13.29
N ASP A 271 17.05 3.84 -14.55
CA ASP A 271 18.20 4.47 -15.16
C ASP A 271 18.40 5.88 -14.55
N LYS A 272 19.41 6.01 -13.72
CA LYS A 272 19.72 7.26 -13.01
C LYS A 272 19.98 8.45 -13.95
N SER A 273 20.42 8.21 -15.18
CA SER A 273 20.61 9.26 -16.20
C SER A 273 19.30 9.90 -16.64
N LYS A 274 18.17 9.21 -16.40
CA LYS A 274 16.81 9.67 -16.72
C LYS A 274 16.15 10.43 -15.57
N ILE A 275 16.75 10.45 -14.39
CA ILE A 275 16.28 11.28 -13.27
C ILE A 275 16.83 12.70 -13.49
N GLY A 276 15.90 13.63 -13.68
CA GLY A 276 16.20 15.06 -13.85
C GLY A 276 16.22 15.80 -12.52
N THR A 277 16.77 16.99 -12.56
CA THR A 277 16.76 17.96 -11.46
C THR A 277 15.76 19.09 -11.73
N LEU A 278 15.54 19.99 -10.77
CA LEU A 278 14.65 21.13 -10.96
C LEU A 278 15.06 22.03 -12.12
N SER A 279 16.36 22.12 -12.46
CA SER A 279 16.86 22.86 -13.63
C SER A 279 16.39 22.24 -14.96
N ASP A 280 16.15 20.94 -15.00
CA ASP A 280 15.61 20.27 -16.20
C ASP A 280 14.15 20.67 -16.49
N LEU A 281 13.45 21.35 -15.56
CA LEU A 281 12.11 21.92 -15.79
C LEU A 281 12.09 23.05 -16.85
N GLU A 282 13.22 23.65 -17.17
CA GLU A 282 13.33 24.61 -18.26
C GLU A 282 13.13 23.94 -19.62
N ASN A 283 13.42 22.65 -19.73
CA ASN A 283 13.23 21.86 -20.94
C ASN A 283 11.73 21.56 -21.18
N LYS A 284 11.25 21.88 -22.36
CA LYS A 284 9.84 21.71 -22.73
C LYS A 284 9.40 20.26 -22.81
N ASP A 285 10.30 19.33 -22.98
CA ASP A 285 10.05 17.90 -23.15
C ASP A 285 10.24 17.08 -21.85
N THR A 286 10.36 17.73 -20.72
CA THR A 286 10.52 17.06 -19.42
C THR A 286 9.22 16.36 -19.00
N VAL A 287 9.35 15.21 -18.36
CA VAL A 287 8.26 14.53 -17.64
C VAL A 287 8.34 14.91 -16.16
N VAL A 288 7.28 15.43 -15.61
CA VAL A 288 7.18 15.80 -14.20
C VAL A 288 6.31 14.78 -13.49
N LEU A 289 6.90 14.06 -12.54
CA LEU A 289 6.17 13.14 -11.67
C LEU A 289 5.83 13.83 -10.37
N ILE A 290 4.55 13.86 -10.06
CA ILE A 290 4.03 14.43 -8.82
C ILE A 290 3.15 13.43 -8.09
N SER A 291 3.09 13.55 -6.79
CA SER A 291 2.17 12.83 -5.94
C SER A 291 1.65 13.77 -4.88
N ASP A 292 0.40 13.58 -4.49
CA ASP A 292 -0.12 14.22 -3.31
C ASP A 292 0.16 13.40 -2.07
N GLU A 293 0.20 14.08 -0.96
CA GLU A 293 0.13 13.45 0.34
C GLU A 293 -1.30 12.95 0.58
N LYS A 294 -1.43 11.81 1.26
CA LYS A 294 -2.71 11.36 1.81
C LYS A 294 -3.82 11.11 0.79
N GLU A 295 -3.57 10.27 -0.21
CA GLU A 295 -4.58 9.81 -1.19
C GLU A 295 -5.39 10.93 -1.91
N LYS A 296 -4.84 12.13 -2.01
CA LYS A 296 -5.43 13.28 -2.74
C LYS A 296 -4.58 13.64 -3.97
N PRO A 297 -4.53 12.80 -5.01
CA PRO A 297 -3.54 12.93 -6.10
C PRO A 297 -3.69 14.18 -6.96
N PHE A 298 -4.78 14.91 -6.81
CA PHE A 298 -5.06 16.06 -7.66
C PHE A 298 -4.81 17.43 -7.02
N ASN A 299 -4.65 17.52 -5.69
CA ASN A 299 -4.44 18.81 -5.01
C ASN A 299 -3.14 19.49 -5.47
N ASN A 300 -2.04 18.73 -5.57
CA ASN A 300 -0.78 19.28 -6.08
C ASN A 300 -0.87 19.61 -7.57
N LEU A 301 -1.61 18.83 -8.35
CA LEU A 301 -1.87 19.15 -9.76
C LEU A 301 -2.63 20.46 -9.90
N GLU A 302 -3.69 20.67 -9.11
CA GLU A 302 -4.45 21.93 -9.08
C GLU A 302 -3.55 23.11 -8.69
N ARG A 303 -2.74 22.96 -7.64
CA ARG A 303 -1.80 24.01 -7.21
C ARG A 303 -0.77 24.35 -8.30
N ILE A 304 -0.23 23.35 -9.00
CA ILE A 304 0.70 23.57 -10.10
C ILE A 304 0.02 24.28 -11.26
N THR A 305 -1.20 23.89 -11.63
CA THR A 305 -1.93 24.53 -12.73
C THR A 305 -2.29 25.97 -12.42
N VAL A 306 -2.71 26.28 -11.20
CA VAL A 306 -2.99 27.64 -10.75
C VAL A 306 -1.71 28.48 -10.68
N SER A 307 -0.64 27.93 -10.09
CA SER A 307 0.67 28.60 -9.99
C SER A 307 1.31 28.84 -11.35
N TYR A 308 1.15 27.91 -12.30
CA TYR A 308 1.66 28.08 -13.66
C TYR A 308 0.92 29.17 -14.45
N THR A 309 -0.35 29.38 -14.16
CA THR A 309 -1.13 30.48 -14.72
C THR A 309 -0.62 31.83 -14.19
N HIS A 310 -0.26 31.90 -12.92
CA HIS A 310 0.36 33.08 -12.32
C HIS A 310 1.77 33.35 -12.84
N LEU A 311 2.61 32.36 -13.02
CA LEU A 311 3.94 32.52 -13.58
C LEU A 311 3.91 33.02 -15.02
N ARG A 312 2.97 32.57 -15.87
CA ARG A 312 2.78 33.11 -17.21
C ARG A 312 2.28 34.58 -17.20
N ALA A 313 1.48 34.95 -16.25
CA ALA A 313 1.01 36.33 -16.12
C ALA A 313 2.15 37.30 -15.74
N HIS A 314 3.18 36.83 -15.05
CA HIS A 314 4.38 37.61 -14.73
C HIS A 314 5.43 37.63 -15.83
N GLU A 315 5.47 36.62 -16.71
CA GLU A 315 6.38 36.61 -17.87
C GLU A 315 5.88 37.43 -19.06
N THR A 316 4.66 37.94 -19.00
CA THR A 316 4.06 38.78 -20.05
C THR A 316 4.03 40.27 -19.69
N LEU A 317 4.67 40.66 -18.62
CA LEU A 317 5.00 42.04 -18.27
C LEU A 317 6.51 42.23 -18.40
#